data_47edcdb6f6844d3bcdac698bdba190ba
#
_entry.id   47edcdb6f6844d3bcdac698bdba190ba
#
_cell.length_a   1.000
_cell.length_b   1.000
_cell.length_c   1.000
_cell.angle_alpha   90.00
_cell.angle_beta   90.00
_cell.angle_gamma   90.00
#
_symmetry.space_group_name_H-M   'P 1'
#
loop_
_entity.id
_entity.type
_entity.pdbx_description
1 polymer ?
#
loop_
_entity_poly.entity_id
_entity_poly.type
_entity_poly.pdbx_seq_one_letter_code
_entity_poly.pdbx_strand_id
1 'polypeptide(L)'
;IDCGCGAGNESAYLLSKGFNVHAFDISIDAQKVCTDRFKDDSKFIFYHESFEDFNFPPASLIIASSSLFFCNPSYFYSVIKRMTNALPEGGILVVDLLGTQDEWVIREPKKFIGFTYKDIADLFLYEFNLLFHKEMNENLPLLNGCIKSWHLHMLILQKN
;
A
#
# COMPACT_ATOMS: atom_id res chain seq x y z
N ILE A 1 -4.05 -5.30 -7.62
CA ILE A 1 -3.71 -5.87 -6.31
C ILE A 1 -4.07 -4.85 -5.24
N ASP A 2 -4.71 -5.29 -4.14
CA ASP A 2 -5.03 -4.49 -2.96
C ASP A 2 -4.17 -5.00 -1.79
N CYS A 3 -3.17 -4.21 -1.40
CA CYS A 3 -2.11 -4.61 -0.47
C CYS A 3 -2.42 -4.13 0.94
N GLY A 4 -2.51 -5.05 1.92
CA GLY A 4 -2.94 -4.73 3.28
C GLY A 4 -4.39 -4.23 3.28
N CYS A 5 -5.26 -4.99 2.63
CA CYS A 5 -6.61 -4.56 2.23
C CYS A 5 -7.59 -4.32 3.41
N GLY A 6 -7.24 -4.73 4.64
CA GLY A 6 -8.11 -4.58 5.80
C GLY A 6 -9.50 -5.14 5.57
N ALA A 7 -10.53 -4.30 5.70
CA ALA A 7 -11.93 -4.69 5.45
C ALA A 7 -12.33 -4.73 3.95
N GLY A 8 -11.40 -4.50 3.02
CA GLY A 8 -11.60 -4.60 1.59
C GLY A 8 -12.42 -3.44 0.97
N ASN A 9 -12.21 -2.22 1.42
CA ASN A 9 -12.95 -1.07 0.88
C ASN A 9 -12.48 -0.72 -0.54
N GLU A 10 -11.17 -0.68 -0.77
CA GLU A 10 -10.54 -0.51 -2.08
C GLU A 10 -10.90 -1.68 -2.99
N SER A 11 -10.84 -2.92 -2.47
CA SER A 11 -11.29 -4.13 -3.18
C SER A 11 -12.74 -4.01 -3.66
N ALA A 12 -13.67 -3.59 -2.79
CA ALA A 12 -15.08 -3.42 -3.16
C ALA A 12 -15.27 -2.39 -4.27
N TYR A 13 -14.54 -1.28 -4.20
CA TYR A 13 -14.58 -0.27 -5.25
C TYR A 13 -14.04 -0.81 -6.58
N LEU A 14 -12.89 -1.51 -6.55
CA LEU A 14 -12.29 -2.09 -7.76
C LEU A 14 -13.20 -3.14 -8.41
N LEU A 15 -13.81 -4.03 -7.60
CA LEU A 15 -14.79 -5.02 -8.08
C LEU A 15 -15.99 -4.33 -8.74
N SER A 16 -16.49 -3.23 -8.15
CA SER A 16 -17.58 -2.44 -8.74
C SER A 16 -17.23 -1.81 -10.10
N LYS A 17 -15.92 -1.63 -10.37
CA LYS A 17 -15.40 -1.16 -11.68
C LYS A 17 -15.06 -2.30 -12.63
N GLY A 18 -15.31 -3.56 -12.24
CA GLY A 18 -15.13 -4.73 -13.08
C GLY A 18 -13.72 -5.35 -13.04
N PHE A 19 -12.84 -4.90 -12.18
CA PHE A 19 -11.49 -5.47 -12.03
C PHE A 19 -11.56 -6.88 -11.42
N ASN A 20 -10.58 -7.72 -11.76
CA ASN A 20 -10.23 -8.88 -10.97
C ASN A 20 -9.29 -8.42 -9.85
N VAL A 21 -9.59 -8.76 -8.61
CA VAL A 21 -8.88 -8.25 -7.43
C VAL A 21 -8.17 -9.38 -6.70
N HIS A 22 -6.87 -9.26 -6.56
CA HIS A 22 -6.04 -10.03 -5.66
C HIS A 22 -5.77 -9.16 -4.43
N ALA A 23 -6.33 -9.52 -3.28
CA ALA A 23 -6.15 -8.78 -2.04
C ALA A 23 -5.37 -9.61 -1.03
N PHE A 24 -4.50 -8.97 -0.24
CA PHE A 24 -3.85 -9.66 0.86
C PHE A 24 -3.81 -8.81 2.12
N ASP A 25 -3.80 -9.49 3.25
CA ASP A 25 -3.59 -8.90 4.57
C ASP A 25 -3.06 -9.97 5.53
N ILE A 26 -2.26 -9.56 6.52
CA ILE A 26 -1.75 -10.44 7.56
C ILE A 26 -2.78 -10.68 8.69
N SER A 27 -3.82 -9.86 8.76
CA SER A 27 -4.85 -9.90 9.79
C SER A 27 -5.86 -11.03 9.53
N ILE A 28 -6.02 -11.91 10.52
CA ILE A 28 -7.09 -12.93 10.53
C ILE A 28 -8.49 -12.30 10.45
N ASP A 29 -8.67 -11.12 11.05
CA ASP A 29 -9.97 -10.44 11.01
C ASP A 29 -10.25 -9.85 9.63
N ALA A 30 -9.23 -9.31 8.94
CA ALA A 30 -9.33 -8.93 7.54
C ALA A 30 -9.74 -10.12 6.66
N GLN A 31 -9.11 -11.29 6.85
CA GLN A 31 -9.46 -12.52 6.14
C GLN A 31 -10.92 -12.86 6.32
N LYS A 32 -11.41 -12.92 7.57
CA LYS A 32 -12.83 -13.26 7.86
C LYS A 32 -13.78 -12.29 7.18
N VAL A 33 -13.53 -10.99 7.35
CA VAL A 33 -14.39 -9.92 6.78
C VAL A 33 -14.42 -10.00 5.26
N CYS A 34 -13.25 -10.08 4.61
CA CYS A 34 -13.17 -10.11 3.15
C CYS A 34 -13.76 -11.41 2.57
N THR A 35 -13.49 -12.57 3.21
CA THR A 35 -14.04 -13.86 2.77
C THR A 35 -15.56 -13.87 2.83
N ASP A 36 -16.18 -13.31 3.88
CA ASP A 36 -17.64 -13.22 3.97
C ASP A 36 -18.21 -12.19 3.02
N ARG A 37 -17.58 -11.01 2.94
CA ARG A 37 -18.03 -9.88 2.10
C ARG A 37 -18.05 -10.19 0.61
N PHE A 38 -17.06 -10.95 0.13
CA PHE A 38 -16.86 -11.22 -1.29
C PHE A 38 -17.02 -12.69 -1.69
N LYS A 39 -17.67 -13.52 -0.84
CA LYS A 39 -17.85 -14.97 -1.03
C LYS A 39 -18.49 -15.38 -2.36
N ASP A 40 -19.34 -14.51 -2.91
CA ASP A 40 -20.10 -14.78 -4.14
C ASP A 40 -19.47 -14.07 -5.36
N ASP A 41 -18.33 -13.36 -5.18
CA ASP A 41 -17.67 -12.65 -6.28
C ASP A 41 -16.46 -13.44 -6.80
N SER A 42 -16.63 -14.09 -7.95
CA SER A 42 -15.58 -14.90 -8.59
C SER A 42 -14.35 -14.11 -9.04
N LYS A 43 -14.41 -12.76 -9.03
CA LYS A 43 -13.30 -11.87 -9.36
C LYS A 43 -12.43 -11.50 -8.17
N PHE A 44 -12.80 -11.93 -6.96
CA PHE A 44 -12.06 -11.64 -5.75
C PHE A 44 -11.29 -12.86 -5.25
N ILE A 45 -10.00 -12.66 -4.94
CA ILE A 45 -9.16 -13.68 -4.30
C ILE A 45 -8.46 -13.03 -3.11
N PHE A 46 -8.61 -13.62 -1.92
CA PHE A 46 -7.92 -13.19 -0.71
C PHE A 46 -6.74 -14.11 -0.39
N TYR A 47 -5.62 -13.50 0.02
CA TYR A 47 -4.42 -14.18 0.50
C TYR A 47 -4.13 -13.74 1.94
N HIS A 48 -3.98 -14.69 2.86
CA HIS A 48 -3.56 -14.42 4.23
C HIS A 48 -2.02 -14.42 4.28
N GLU A 49 -1.42 -13.33 3.83
CA GLU A 49 0.03 -13.20 3.65
C GLU A 49 0.51 -11.80 4.06
N SER A 50 1.81 -11.70 4.38
CA SER A 50 2.48 -10.43 4.59
C SER A 50 2.97 -9.81 3.28
N PHE A 51 3.45 -8.56 3.32
CA PHE A 51 4.14 -7.94 2.18
C PHE A 51 5.39 -8.72 1.76
N GLU A 52 6.08 -9.30 2.74
CA GLU A 52 7.30 -10.06 2.55
C GLU A 52 7.06 -11.36 1.79
N ASP A 53 5.94 -12.02 2.07
CA ASP A 53 5.63 -13.37 1.57
C ASP A 53 4.80 -13.34 0.28
N PHE A 54 3.96 -12.31 0.08
CA PHE A 54 3.06 -12.23 -1.05
C PHE A 54 3.82 -12.24 -2.39
N ASN A 55 3.46 -13.18 -3.25
CA ASN A 55 4.02 -13.28 -4.60
C ASN A 55 3.19 -12.42 -5.56
N PHE A 56 3.63 -11.18 -5.81
CA PHE A 56 2.95 -10.21 -6.66
C PHE A 56 2.75 -10.75 -8.09
N PRO A 57 1.54 -11.21 -8.49
CA PRO A 57 1.27 -11.57 -9.86
C PRO A 57 1.24 -10.33 -10.76
N PRO A 58 1.39 -10.49 -12.10
CA PRO A 58 1.23 -9.37 -13.03
C PRO A 58 -0.10 -8.64 -12.82
N ALA A 59 -0.04 -7.31 -12.69
CA ALA A 59 -1.20 -6.48 -12.39
C ALA A 59 -1.10 -5.11 -13.09
N SER A 60 -2.23 -4.58 -13.57
CA SER A 60 -2.29 -3.23 -14.14
C SER A 60 -2.39 -2.12 -13.08
N LEU A 61 -2.79 -2.49 -11.85
CA LEU A 61 -2.96 -1.56 -10.74
C LEU A 61 -2.55 -2.26 -9.44
N ILE A 62 -1.69 -1.61 -8.66
CA ILE A 62 -1.34 -2.01 -7.30
C ILE A 62 -1.65 -0.84 -6.37
N ILE A 63 -2.42 -1.12 -5.31
CA ILE A 63 -2.78 -0.15 -4.27
C ILE A 63 -2.18 -0.63 -2.95
N ALA A 64 -1.41 0.22 -2.29
CA ALA A 64 -0.86 0.02 -0.95
C ALA A 64 -1.10 1.29 -0.11
N SER A 65 -2.37 1.70 -0.04
CA SER A 65 -2.78 2.87 0.72
C SER A 65 -2.82 2.55 2.20
N SER A 66 -2.22 3.40 3.00
CA SER A 66 -2.15 3.30 4.47
C SER A 66 -1.68 1.94 5.01
N SER A 67 -0.90 1.19 4.25
CA SER A 67 -0.53 -0.19 4.57
C SER A 67 0.96 -0.51 4.40
N LEU A 68 1.62 0.02 3.37
CA LEU A 68 3.01 -0.35 3.04
C LEU A 68 4.03 -0.03 4.15
N PHE A 69 3.77 0.96 4.96
CA PHE A 69 4.64 1.32 6.08
C PHE A 69 4.63 0.30 7.24
N PHE A 70 3.76 -0.73 7.18
CA PHE A 70 3.81 -1.89 8.07
C PHE A 70 4.71 -3.01 7.55
N CYS A 71 5.24 -2.90 6.33
CA CYS A 71 6.26 -3.81 5.82
C CYS A 71 7.53 -3.73 6.69
N ASN A 72 8.13 -4.88 6.98
CA ASN A 72 9.38 -4.93 7.72
C ASN A 72 10.47 -4.13 6.98
N PRO A 73 11.13 -3.16 7.63
CA PRO A 73 12.15 -2.31 7.00
C PRO A 73 13.26 -3.07 6.28
N SER A 74 13.65 -4.25 6.78
CA SER A 74 14.70 -5.07 6.17
C SER A 74 14.31 -5.63 4.81
N TYR A 75 13.02 -5.74 4.51
CA TYR A 75 12.48 -6.27 3.25
C TYR A 75 11.89 -5.19 2.34
N PHE A 76 11.72 -3.97 2.84
CA PHE A 76 11.00 -2.89 2.15
C PHE A 76 11.42 -2.72 0.68
N TYR A 77 12.72 -2.55 0.42
CA TYR A 77 13.21 -2.34 -0.95
C TYR A 77 13.01 -3.56 -1.86
N SER A 78 13.09 -4.78 -1.31
CA SER A 78 12.82 -6.00 -2.07
C SER A 78 11.33 -6.15 -2.38
N VAL A 79 10.45 -5.72 -1.47
CA VAL A 79 8.99 -5.66 -1.69
C VAL A 79 8.66 -4.65 -2.78
N ILE A 80 9.16 -3.42 -2.68
CA ILE A 80 9.00 -2.39 -3.73
C ILE A 80 9.43 -2.93 -5.09
N LYS A 81 10.59 -3.57 -5.18
CA LYS A 81 11.07 -4.14 -6.45
C LYS A 81 10.13 -5.20 -7.00
N ARG A 82 9.55 -6.07 -6.16
CA ARG A 82 8.56 -7.07 -6.60
C ARG A 82 7.25 -6.42 -7.07
N MET A 83 6.76 -5.41 -6.32
CA MET A 83 5.58 -4.63 -6.70
C MET A 83 5.77 -3.94 -8.05
N THR A 84 6.87 -3.23 -8.23
CA THR A 84 7.14 -2.48 -9.47
C THR A 84 7.37 -3.41 -10.66
N ASN A 85 8.00 -4.58 -10.46
CA ASN A 85 8.18 -5.59 -11.51
C ASN A 85 6.87 -6.25 -11.94
N ALA A 86 5.88 -6.33 -11.06
CA ALA A 86 4.56 -6.88 -11.38
C ALA A 86 3.71 -5.96 -12.28
N LEU A 87 4.05 -4.67 -12.33
CA LEU A 87 3.37 -3.69 -13.19
C LEU A 87 3.96 -3.72 -14.61
N PRO A 88 3.10 -3.77 -15.65
CA PRO A 88 3.54 -3.54 -17.03
C PRO A 88 3.80 -2.04 -17.27
N GLU A 89 4.36 -1.70 -18.42
CA GLU A 89 4.38 -0.32 -18.96
C GLU A 89 2.95 0.27 -18.93
N GLY A 90 2.81 1.50 -18.47
CA GLY A 90 1.52 2.16 -18.24
C GLY A 90 0.77 1.70 -16.97
N GLY A 91 1.26 0.68 -16.26
CA GLY A 91 0.67 0.21 -15.01
C GLY A 91 0.75 1.24 -13.89
N ILE A 92 -0.21 1.22 -12.97
CA ILE A 92 -0.38 2.23 -11.92
C ILE A 92 -0.01 1.67 -10.55
N LEU A 93 0.78 2.43 -9.81
CA LEU A 93 1.07 2.21 -8.38
C LEU A 93 0.47 3.36 -7.57
N VAL A 94 -0.38 3.02 -6.61
CA VAL A 94 -0.90 3.94 -5.58
C VAL A 94 -0.27 3.54 -4.26
N VAL A 95 0.44 4.45 -3.60
CA VAL A 95 1.15 4.13 -2.37
C VAL A 95 1.23 5.31 -1.42
N ASP A 96 1.10 5.02 -0.12
CA ASP A 96 1.36 5.97 0.95
C ASP A 96 2.67 5.60 1.67
N LEU A 97 3.55 6.59 1.84
CA LEU A 97 4.80 6.46 2.56
C LEU A 97 4.83 7.43 3.74
N LEU A 98 5.39 7.01 4.87
CA LEU A 98 5.61 7.91 6.00
C LEU A 98 6.71 8.92 5.66
N GLY A 99 6.48 10.18 6.02
CA GLY A 99 7.51 11.20 5.97
C GLY A 99 8.43 11.15 7.20
N THR A 100 9.56 11.83 7.13
CA THR A 100 10.58 11.82 8.20
C THR A 100 10.13 12.44 9.52
N GLN A 101 9.05 13.25 9.51
CA GLN A 101 8.48 13.88 10.69
C GLN A 101 7.29 13.09 11.27
N ASP A 102 6.97 11.92 10.73
CA ASP A 102 5.89 11.08 11.25
C ASP A 102 6.19 10.60 12.68
N GLU A 103 5.19 10.62 13.53
CA GLU A 103 5.33 10.27 14.95
C GLU A 103 5.86 8.85 15.15
N TRP A 104 5.44 7.88 14.32
CA TRP A 104 5.93 6.51 14.42
C TRP A 104 7.39 6.38 13.96
N VAL A 105 7.79 7.10 12.93
CA VAL A 105 9.20 7.14 12.47
C VAL A 105 10.10 7.71 13.55
N ILE A 106 9.67 8.78 14.23
CA ILE A 106 10.45 9.40 15.30
C ILE A 106 10.55 8.50 16.54
N ARG A 107 9.44 7.86 16.93
CA ARG A 107 9.38 7.02 18.14
C ARG A 107 9.99 5.64 17.95
N GLU A 108 9.82 5.04 16.78
CA GLU A 108 10.23 3.67 16.48
C GLU A 108 11.05 3.59 15.17
N PRO A 109 12.21 4.26 15.05
CA PRO A 109 12.98 4.38 13.80
C PRO A 109 13.55 3.05 13.28
N LYS A 110 13.55 1.99 14.11
CA LYS A 110 13.92 0.64 13.68
C LYS A 110 12.76 -0.13 13.03
N LYS A 111 11.54 0.36 13.20
CA LYS A 111 10.31 -0.32 12.79
C LYS A 111 9.63 0.37 11.60
N PHE A 112 9.81 1.67 11.47
CA PHE A 112 9.22 2.47 10.42
C PHE A 112 10.27 3.26 9.66
N ILE A 113 10.13 3.31 8.33
CA ILE A 113 11.00 4.09 7.45
C ILE A 113 10.30 5.42 7.14
N GLY A 114 11.02 6.52 7.35
CA GLY A 114 10.58 7.85 6.94
C GLY A 114 11.28 8.29 5.66
N PHE A 115 10.53 8.88 4.73
CA PHE A 115 11.00 9.32 3.44
C PHE A 115 10.95 10.84 3.31
N THR A 116 11.96 11.42 2.70
CA THR A 116 11.90 12.77 2.12
C THR A 116 11.39 12.68 0.68
N TYR A 117 10.99 13.82 0.09
CA TYR A 117 10.66 13.85 -1.34
C TYR A 117 11.83 13.41 -2.23
N LYS A 118 13.07 13.71 -1.82
CA LYS A 118 14.26 13.27 -2.54
C LYS A 118 14.37 11.72 -2.53
N ASP A 119 14.15 11.08 -1.39
CA ASP A 119 14.18 9.62 -1.29
C ASP A 119 13.10 8.99 -2.18
N ILE A 120 11.91 9.58 -2.25
CA ILE A 120 10.80 9.15 -3.11
C ILE A 120 11.20 9.30 -4.59
N ALA A 121 11.81 10.42 -4.96
CA ALA A 121 12.28 10.66 -6.31
C ALA A 121 13.34 9.62 -6.72
N ASP A 122 14.32 9.36 -5.86
CA ASP A 122 15.37 8.37 -6.09
C ASP A 122 14.80 6.93 -6.17
N LEU A 123 13.70 6.65 -5.44
CA LEU A 123 13.07 5.33 -5.42
C LEU A 123 12.23 5.03 -6.66
N PHE A 124 11.52 6.02 -7.20
CA PHE A 124 10.50 5.78 -8.21
C PHE A 124 10.72 6.51 -9.54
N LEU A 125 11.21 7.76 -9.54
CA LEU A 125 11.09 8.63 -10.71
C LEU A 125 12.05 8.28 -11.86
N TYR A 126 12.89 7.27 -11.71
CA TYR A 126 13.65 6.70 -12.82
C TYR A 126 12.78 5.81 -13.73
N GLU A 127 11.86 5.03 -13.13
CA GLU A 127 11.02 4.08 -13.83
C GLU A 127 9.54 4.48 -13.92
N PHE A 128 9.15 5.56 -13.23
CA PHE A 128 7.75 5.99 -13.12
C PHE A 128 7.58 7.48 -13.36
N ASN A 129 6.49 7.83 -14.01
CA ASN A 129 5.94 9.18 -14.06
C ASN A 129 5.11 9.44 -12.80
N LEU A 130 5.35 10.55 -12.12
CA LEU A 130 4.56 11.00 -10.98
C LEU A 130 3.27 11.67 -11.48
N LEU A 131 2.12 11.00 -11.33
CA LEU A 131 0.82 11.53 -11.71
C LEU A 131 0.20 12.39 -10.61
N PHE A 132 0.43 12.02 -9.35
CA PHE A 132 -0.08 12.74 -8.18
C PHE A 132 0.88 12.60 -7.01
N HIS A 133 1.09 13.70 -6.29
CA HIS A 133 1.77 13.72 -5.00
C HIS A 133 1.08 14.72 -4.07
N LYS A 134 0.75 14.25 -2.89
CA LYS A 134 0.32 15.12 -1.79
C LYS A 134 1.14 14.78 -0.55
N GLU A 135 1.82 15.76 -0.01
CA GLU A 135 2.43 15.71 1.31
C GLU A 135 1.44 16.25 2.34
N MET A 136 1.22 15.51 3.41
CA MET A 136 0.31 15.85 4.50
C MET A 136 1.09 15.82 5.81
N ASN A 137 0.95 16.85 6.63
CA ASN A 137 1.48 16.91 7.99
C ASN A 137 0.39 17.41 8.92
N GLU A 138 -0.39 16.49 9.50
CA GLU A 138 -1.61 16.79 10.26
C GLU A 138 -1.78 15.87 11.47
N ASN A 139 -2.47 16.37 12.49
CA ASN A 139 -2.89 15.57 13.64
C ASN A 139 -4.26 14.95 13.38
N LEU A 140 -4.31 13.65 13.18
CA LEU A 140 -5.54 12.92 12.87
C LEU A 140 -5.72 11.72 13.81
N PRO A 141 -6.98 11.31 14.07
CA PRO A 141 -7.25 10.16 14.92
C PRO A 141 -6.84 8.84 14.25
N LEU A 142 -6.29 7.93 15.05
CA LEU A 142 -6.18 6.51 14.75
C LEU A 142 -7.54 5.82 14.92
N LEU A 143 -7.67 4.58 14.45
CA LEU A 143 -8.89 3.77 14.62
C LEU A 143 -9.30 3.58 16.08
N ASN A 144 -8.35 3.61 17.02
CA ASN A 144 -8.61 3.54 18.46
C ASN A 144 -8.97 4.90 19.10
N GLY A 145 -9.10 5.98 18.31
CA GLY A 145 -9.43 7.32 18.75
C GLY A 145 -8.24 8.16 19.29
N CYS A 146 -7.05 7.58 19.45
CA CYS A 146 -5.87 8.36 19.83
C CYS A 146 -5.45 9.28 18.69
N ILE A 147 -5.08 10.53 19.02
CA ILE A 147 -4.53 11.46 18.01
C ILE A 147 -3.08 11.15 17.76
N LYS A 148 -2.72 11.06 16.48
CA LYS A 148 -1.35 10.84 15.98
C LYS A 148 -0.93 12.01 15.09
N SER A 149 0.31 12.44 15.21
CA SER A 149 0.93 13.37 14.25
C SER A 149 1.38 12.58 13.02
N TRP A 150 0.64 12.74 11.94
CA TRP A 150 0.91 12.10 10.65
C TRP A 150 1.76 12.99 9.77
N HIS A 151 2.80 12.42 9.21
CA HIS A 151 3.51 12.98 8.07
C HIS A 151 3.50 11.91 6.97
N LEU A 152 2.72 12.14 5.91
CA LEU A 152 2.48 11.19 4.82
C LEU A 152 2.80 11.81 3.47
N HIS A 153 3.36 11.00 2.59
CA HIS A 153 3.41 11.22 1.17
C HIS A 153 2.45 10.25 0.47
N MET A 154 1.41 10.78 -0.15
CA MET A 154 0.45 10.03 -0.95
C MET A 154 0.83 10.16 -2.42
N LEU A 155 1.00 9.04 -3.12
CA LEU A 155 1.56 9.00 -4.46
C LEU A 155 0.66 8.20 -5.41
N ILE A 156 0.51 8.70 -6.64
CA ILE A 156 0.03 7.93 -7.79
C ILE A 156 1.13 7.99 -8.85
N LEU A 157 1.61 6.83 -9.24
CA LEU A 157 2.74 6.65 -10.13
C LEU A 157 2.34 5.78 -11.32
N GLN A 158 2.77 6.16 -12.53
CA GLN A 158 2.57 5.35 -13.73
C GLN A 158 3.93 4.86 -14.24
N LYS A 159 4.03 3.55 -14.45
CA LYS A 159 5.26 2.96 -14.98
C LYS A 159 5.51 3.41 -16.42
N ASN A 160 6.77 3.80 -16.71
CA ASN A 160 7.22 4.23 -18.04
C ASN A 160 7.19 3.10 -19.06
#